data_73df21a5a5686189143864dca79724b4
#
_entry.id   73df21a5a5686189143864dca79724b4
#
_cell.length_a   1.000
_cell.length_b   1.000
_cell.length_c   1.000
_cell.angle_alpha   90.00
_cell.angle_beta   90.00
_cell.angle_gamma   90.00
#
_symmetry.space_group_name_H-M   'P 1'
#
loop_
_entity.id
_entity.type
_entity.pdbx_description
1 polymer ?
#
loop_
_entity_poly.entity_id
_entity_poly.type
_entity_poly.pdbx_seq_one_letter_code
_entity_poly.pdbx_strand_id
1 'polypeptide(L)'
;MKKEGFPQKIRVKKESEFDSIIRGAEKTAGQDLILFRLKGEEKKGQKFGIRVARGIKPAVRRNAVKRAVREVLRKNKHRFDANQAVVVLCKYTAGEREPSQLRGELERLILRAGKTGA
;
A
#
# COMPACT_ATOMS: atom_id res chain seq x y z
N MET A 1 -23.24 1.24 4.05
CA MET A 1 -22.51 1.29 3.98
C MET A 1 -21.43 1.19 3.66
N LYS A 2 -21.04 1.08 3.88
CA LYS A 2 -20.10 1.04 3.69
C LYS A 2 -19.09 0.63 3.78
N LYS A 3 -18.54 0.59 3.87
CA LYS A 3 -17.55 0.11 3.97
C LYS A 3 -16.49 -0.19 3.13
N GLU A 4 -16.15 0.29 2.25
CA GLU A 4 -15.27 -0.03 1.15
C GLU A 4 -13.82 0.38 1.37
N GLY A 5 -13.51 1.25 2.22
CA GLY A 5 -12.16 1.66 2.47
C GLY A 5 -11.65 1.16 3.81
N PHE A 6 -10.48 1.61 4.21
CA PHE A 6 -9.97 1.31 5.53
C PHE A 6 -10.56 2.28 6.55
N PRO A 7 -10.89 1.79 7.75
CA PRO A 7 -11.25 2.70 8.83
C PRO A 7 -10.13 3.69 9.09
N GLN A 8 -10.49 4.87 9.57
CA GLN A 8 -9.49 5.91 9.79
C GLN A 8 -8.38 5.49 10.74
N LYS A 9 -8.71 4.70 11.74
CA LYS A 9 -7.72 4.32 12.74
C LYS A 9 -6.62 3.41 12.21
N ILE A 10 -6.83 2.80 11.05
CA ILE A 10 -5.79 1.95 10.46
C ILE A 10 -5.13 2.60 9.26
N ARG A 11 -5.43 3.87 8.98
CA ARG A 11 -4.79 4.59 7.89
C ARG A 11 -3.57 5.34 8.39
N VAL A 12 -2.51 5.29 7.58
CA VAL A 12 -1.36 6.17 7.81
C VAL A 12 -1.75 7.53 7.26
N LYS A 13 -1.63 8.57 8.06
CA LYS A 13 -2.11 9.91 7.68
C LYS A 13 -1.03 10.95 7.55
N LYS A 14 -0.02 10.92 8.40
CA LYS A 14 0.99 11.98 8.44
C LYS A 14 2.20 11.64 7.60
N GLU A 15 2.78 12.66 6.97
CA GLU A 15 4.00 12.47 6.19
C GLU A 15 5.12 11.87 7.03
N SER A 16 5.25 12.34 8.26
CA SER A 16 6.29 11.79 9.12
C SER A 16 6.08 10.32 9.42
N GLU A 17 4.83 9.91 9.51
CA GLU A 17 4.51 8.51 9.74
C GLU A 17 4.88 7.66 8.53
N PHE A 18 4.54 8.14 7.32
CA PHE A 18 4.95 7.46 6.10
C PHE A 18 6.48 7.31 6.03
N ASP A 19 7.18 8.39 6.28
CA ASP A 19 8.64 8.38 6.20
C ASP A 19 9.24 7.41 7.21
N SER A 20 8.69 7.38 8.41
CA SER A 20 9.15 6.48 9.45
C SER A 20 8.98 5.02 9.05
N ILE A 21 7.81 4.69 8.51
CA ILE A 21 7.53 3.33 8.09
C ILE A 21 8.46 2.92 6.95
N ILE A 22 8.59 3.78 5.94
CA ILE A 22 9.40 3.48 4.77
C ILE A 22 10.85 3.27 5.16
N ARG A 23 11.35 4.07 6.09
CA ARG A 23 12.74 4.01 6.50
C ARG A 23 13.10 2.67 7.14
N GLY A 24 12.19 2.09 7.92
CA GLY A 24 12.48 0.85 8.62
C GLY A 24 11.94 -0.41 7.99
N ALA A 25 11.21 -0.28 6.89
CA ALA A 25 10.44 -1.39 6.35
C ALA A 25 11.24 -2.26 5.40
N GLU A 26 10.81 -3.51 5.27
CA GLU A 26 11.27 -4.36 4.19
C GLU A 26 10.61 -3.90 2.90
N LYS A 27 11.39 -3.87 1.84
CA LYS A 27 10.96 -3.32 0.57
C LYS A 27 10.85 -4.42 -0.48
N THR A 28 9.71 -4.45 -1.17
CA THR A 28 9.52 -5.34 -2.30
C THR A 28 9.15 -4.47 -3.50
N ALA A 29 10.10 -4.29 -4.41
CA ALA A 29 9.91 -3.36 -5.53
C ALA A 29 9.30 -4.04 -6.73
N GLY A 30 8.31 -3.36 -7.33
CA GLY A 30 7.75 -3.76 -8.60
C GLY A 30 8.07 -2.73 -9.67
N GLN A 31 7.44 -2.88 -10.82
CA GLN A 31 7.66 -1.97 -11.94
C GLN A 31 7.11 -0.57 -11.65
N ASP A 32 5.90 -0.51 -11.16
CA ASP A 32 5.19 0.76 -10.93
C ASP A 32 4.87 1.02 -9.47
N LEU A 33 4.97 0.00 -8.64
CA LEU A 33 4.62 0.07 -7.23
C LEU A 33 5.75 -0.49 -6.38
N ILE A 34 5.85 0.01 -5.15
CA ILE A 34 6.79 -0.53 -4.18
C ILE A 34 6.02 -0.82 -2.92
N LEU A 35 6.16 -2.04 -2.41
CA LEU A 35 5.49 -2.47 -1.19
C LEU A 35 6.48 -2.42 -0.04
N PHE A 36 6.13 -1.68 1.01
CA PHE A 36 6.92 -1.60 2.22
C PHE A 36 6.16 -2.27 3.36
N ARG A 37 6.83 -3.13 4.10
CA ARG A 37 6.22 -3.81 5.26
C ARG A 37 7.12 -3.62 6.46
N LEU A 38 6.57 -3.03 7.51
CA LEU A 38 7.28 -2.80 8.75
C LEU A 38 6.59 -3.58 9.85
N LYS A 39 7.36 -4.42 10.55
CA LYS A 39 6.82 -5.14 11.68
C LYS A 39 6.47 -4.13 12.77
N GLY A 40 5.21 -4.13 13.18
CA GLY A 40 4.75 -3.14 14.14
C GLY A 40 4.89 -3.62 15.56
N GLU A 41 4.61 -2.71 16.47
CA GLU A 41 4.59 -3.02 17.89
C GLU A 41 3.29 -3.72 18.24
N GLU A 42 3.38 -4.61 19.23
CA GLU A 42 2.19 -5.23 19.75
C GLU A 42 1.20 -4.16 20.20
N LYS A 43 -0.07 -4.44 20.03
CA LYS A 43 -1.18 -3.59 20.47
C LYS A 43 -1.46 -2.40 19.55
N LYS A 44 -0.63 -2.14 18.56
CA LYS A 44 -0.93 -1.04 17.65
C LYS A 44 -1.84 -1.43 16.49
N GLY A 45 -1.90 -2.70 16.17
CA GLY A 45 -2.72 -3.17 15.08
C GLY A 45 -2.13 -2.86 13.73
N GLN A 46 -2.82 -3.32 12.70
CA GLN A 46 -2.39 -3.09 11.32
C GLN A 46 -2.57 -1.63 10.95
N LYS A 47 -1.66 -1.14 10.12
CA LYS A 47 -1.79 0.19 9.52
C LYS A 47 -1.48 0.10 8.04
N PHE A 48 -2.22 0.86 7.25
CA PHE A 48 -2.07 0.85 5.79
C PHE A 48 -1.98 2.27 5.29
N GLY A 49 -1.04 2.50 4.37
CA GLY A 49 -0.88 3.81 3.76
C GLY A 49 -0.62 3.67 2.28
N ILE A 50 -1.08 4.64 1.51
CA ILE A 50 -0.87 4.70 0.07
C ILE A 50 -0.30 6.06 -0.25
N ARG A 51 0.87 6.07 -0.89
CA ARG A 51 1.51 7.32 -1.27
C ARG A 51 1.65 7.35 -2.79
N VAL A 52 1.12 8.39 -3.39
CA VAL A 52 1.08 8.51 -4.85
C VAL A 52 2.01 9.63 -5.27
N ALA A 53 2.83 9.36 -6.29
CA ALA A 53 3.76 10.36 -6.81
C ALA A 53 3.00 11.64 -7.19
N ARG A 54 3.60 12.79 -6.85
CA ARG A 54 2.95 14.07 -7.03
C ARG A 54 2.66 14.40 -8.48
N GLY A 55 3.45 13.88 -9.40
CA GLY A 55 3.31 14.20 -10.81
C GLY A 55 2.15 13.51 -11.50
N ILE A 56 1.49 12.59 -10.84
CA ILE A 56 0.36 11.89 -11.46
C ILE A 56 -0.84 12.84 -11.51
N LYS A 57 -1.24 13.21 -12.69
CA LYS A 57 -2.34 14.14 -12.92
C LYS A 57 -3.20 13.62 -14.05
N PRO A 58 -4.47 14.00 -14.13
CA PRO A 58 -5.19 14.84 -13.18
C PRO A 58 -5.62 14.11 -11.93
N ALA A 59 -6.35 14.79 -11.06
CA ALA A 59 -6.77 14.20 -9.78
C ALA A 59 -7.56 12.91 -9.96
N VAL A 60 -8.34 12.82 -11.03
CA VAL A 60 -9.11 11.63 -11.34
C VAL A 60 -8.18 10.41 -11.48
N ARG A 61 -7.03 10.62 -12.13
CA ARG A 61 -6.06 9.53 -12.32
C ARG A 61 -5.42 9.14 -11.00
N ARG A 62 -5.06 10.13 -10.18
CA ARG A 62 -4.51 9.86 -8.86
C ARG A 62 -5.49 9.02 -8.02
N ASN A 63 -6.75 9.40 -8.08
CA ASN A 63 -7.78 8.69 -7.31
C ASN A 63 -7.98 7.26 -7.82
N ALA A 64 -7.88 7.07 -9.13
CA ALA A 64 -8.01 5.74 -9.71
C ALA A 64 -6.87 4.83 -9.23
N VAL A 65 -5.65 5.36 -9.18
CA VAL A 65 -4.49 4.61 -8.68
C VAL A 65 -4.70 4.24 -7.22
N LYS A 66 -5.08 5.21 -6.40
CA LYS A 66 -5.32 4.96 -4.98
C LYS A 66 -6.39 3.90 -4.76
N ARG A 67 -7.48 3.99 -5.53
CA ARG A 67 -8.59 3.07 -5.39
C ARG A 67 -8.16 1.63 -5.72
N ALA A 68 -7.41 1.47 -6.80
CA ALA A 68 -6.93 0.16 -7.19
C ALA A 68 -6.05 -0.47 -6.11
N VAL A 69 -5.12 0.32 -5.57
CA VAL A 69 -4.22 -0.16 -4.53
C VAL A 69 -5.00 -0.48 -3.25
N ARG A 70 -5.90 0.41 -2.86
CA ARG A 70 -6.70 0.22 -1.65
C ARG A 70 -7.51 -1.05 -1.71
N GLU A 71 -8.08 -1.33 -2.87
CA GLU A 71 -8.90 -2.52 -3.04
C GLU A 71 -8.09 -3.79 -2.79
N VAL A 72 -6.89 -3.86 -3.35
CA VAL A 72 -6.03 -5.04 -3.17
C VAL A 72 -5.60 -5.18 -1.73
N LEU A 73 -5.20 -4.07 -1.09
CA LEU A 73 -4.79 -4.13 0.31
C LEU A 73 -5.94 -4.59 1.20
N ARG A 74 -7.14 -4.09 0.93
CA ARG A 74 -8.31 -4.47 1.72
C ARG A 74 -8.59 -5.96 1.61
N LYS A 75 -8.49 -6.49 0.40
CA LYS A 75 -8.77 -7.91 0.17
C LYS A 75 -7.68 -8.81 0.74
N ASN A 76 -6.49 -8.29 0.93
CA ASN A 76 -5.34 -9.08 1.36
C ASN A 76 -4.88 -8.77 2.78
N LYS A 77 -5.71 -8.11 3.58
CA LYS A 77 -5.34 -7.74 4.95
C LYS A 77 -4.90 -8.97 5.74
N HIS A 78 -5.54 -10.09 5.53
CA HIS A 78 -5.25 -11.31 6.27
C HIS A 78 -3.87 -11.88 5.98
N ARG A 79 -3.22 -11.42 4.91
CA ARG A 79 -1.89 -11.88 4.55
C ARG A 79 -0.79 -11.14 5.29
N PHE A 80 -1.15 -10.07 6.00
CA PHE A 80 -0.18 -9.29 6.77
C PHE A 80 -0.37 -9.60 8.25
N ASP A 81 0.73 -9.48 9.01
CA ASP A 81 0.66 -9.71 10.45
C ASP A 81 -0.27 -8.71 11.11
N ALA A 82 -0.83 -9.12 12.25
CA ALA A 82 -1.84 -8.33 12.94
C ALA A 82 -1.34 -6.93 13.35
N ASN A 83 -0.03 -6.77 13.49
CA ASN A 83 0.54 -5.49 13.93
C ASN A 83 1.42 -4.84 12.88
N GLN A 84 1.34 -5.32 11.66
CA GLN A 84 2.23 -4.85 10.61
C GLN A 84 1.76 -3.53 10.01
N ALA A 85 2.71 -2.64 9.73
CA ALA A 85 2.43 -1.42 9.00
C ALA A 85 2.83 -1.65 7.55
N VAL A 86 1.95 -1.30 6.63
CA VAL A 86 2.12 -1.54 5.21
C VAL A 86 1.94 -0.24 4.46
N VAL A 87 2.91 0.11 3.62
CA VAL A 87 2.79 1.29 2.76
C VAL A 87 3.07 0.87 1.34
N VAL A 88 2.22 1.34 0.43
CA VAL A 88 2.45 1.14 -1.00
C VAL A 88 2.79 2.50 -1.60
N LEU A 89 3.96 2.57 -2.22
CA LEU A 89 4.39 3.76 -2.93
C LEU A 89 4.08 3.57 -4.40
N CYS A 90 3.31 4.49 -4.96
CA CYS A 90 2.94 4.42 -6.37
C CYS A 90 3.85 5.38 -7.12
N LYS A 91 4.69 4.82 -7.98
CA LYS A 91 5.62 5.61 -8.78
C LYS A 91 4.85 6.41 -9.82
N TYR A 92 5.51 7.41 -10.37
CA TYR A 92 4.91 8.24 -11.41
C TYR A 92 4.33 7.40 -12.55
N THR A 93 5.04 6.34 -12.95
CA THR A 93 4.60 5.49 -14.05
C THR A 93 3.30 4.75 -13.77
N ALA A 94 2.93 4.62 -12.49
CA ALA A 94 1.65 4.00 -12.15
C ALA A 94 0.48 4.77 -12.72
N GLY A 95 0.65 6.07 -12.92
CA GLY A 95 -0.40 6.90 -13.50
C GLY A 95 -0.71 6.57 -14.95
N GLU A 96 0.18 5.84 -15.60
CA GLU A 96 0.02 5.45 -17.00
C GLU A 96 -0.58 4.06 -17.18
N ARG A 97 -0.85 3.37 -16.06
CA ARG A 97 -1.34 2.00 -16.11
C ARG A 97 -2.84 1.93 -15.88
N GLU A 98 -3.44 0.88 -16.43
CA GLU A 98 -4.83 0.60 -16.13
C GLU A 98 -4.95 0.10 -14.69
N PRO A 99 -6.06 0.39 -14.03
CA PRO A 99 -6.24 -0.10 -12.66
C PRO A 99 -6.06 -1.60 -12.50
N SER A 100 -6.51 -2.39 -13.49
CA SER A 100 -6.36 -3.84 -13.41
C SER A 100 -4.89 -4.25 -13.43
N GLN A 101 -4.05 -3.52 -14.17
CA GLN A 101 -2.61 -3.81 -14.20
C GLN A 101 -1.98 -3.53 -12.84
N LEU A 102 -2.38 -2.43 -12.21
CA LEU A 102 -1.87 -2.09 -10.89
C LEU A 102 -2.29 -3.10 -9.84
N ARG A 103 -3.55 -3.55 -9.92
CA ARG A 103 -4.02 -4.56 -8.97
C ARG A 103 -3.23 -5.85 -9.11
N GLY A 104 -2.99 -6.28 -10.33
CA GLY A 104 -2.23 -7.50 -10.57
C GLY A 104 -0.80 -7.40 -10.08
N GLU A 105 -0.17 -6.25 -10.32
CA GLU A 105 1.20 -6.04 -9.86
C GLU A 105 1.28 -6.11 -8.35
N LEU A 106 0.35 -5.42 -7.67
CA LEU A 106 0.38 -5.40 -6.21
C LEU A 106 0.15 -6.78 -5.62
N GLU A 107 -0.76 -7.55 -6.21
CA GLU A 107 -0.98 -8.91 -5.74
C GLU A 107 0.26 -9.75 -5.86
N ARG A 108 0.99 -9.60 -6.96
CA ARG A 108 2.25 -10.33 -7.13
C ARG A 108 3.29 -9.90 -6.09
N LEU A 109 3.35 -8.60 -5.78
CA LEU A 109 4.28 -8.12 -4.76
C LEU A 109 3.94 -8.67 -3.39
N ILE A 110 2.66 -8.72 -3.06
CA ILE A 110 2.23 -9.26 -1.77
C ILE A 110 2.61 -10.74 -1.65
N LEU A 111 2.38 -11.50 -2.70
CA LEU A 111 2.72 -12.92 -2.66
C LEU A 111 4.21 -13.14 -2.56
N ARG A 112 5.00 -12.35 -3.30
CA ARG A 112 6.45 -12.46 -3.23
C ARG A 112 6.97 -12.10 -1.85
N ALA A 113 6.42 -11.05 -1.27
CA ALA A 113 6.82 -10.61 0.06
C ALA A 113 6.51 -11.68 1.09
N GLY A 114 5.36 -12.33 0.96
CA GLY A 114 4.99 -13.39 1.87
C GLY A 114 5.94 -14.55 1.85
N LYS A 115 6.45 -14.88 0.68
CA LYS A 115 7.39 -15.99 0.55
C LYS A 115 8.73 -15.66 1.20
N THR A 116 9.19 -14.44 1.04
CA THR A 116 10.48 -14.06 1.60
C THR A 116 10.40 -13.87 3.10
N GLY A 117 9.21 -13.61 3.62
CA GLY A 117 9.02 -13.41 5.03
C GLY A 117 8.93 -14.70 5.83
N ALA A 118 8.97 -15.81 5.15
CA ALA A 118 8.81 -17.09 5.84
C ALA A 118 9.99 -17.41 6.72
#